data_a554bdcaa44ab96d01d8365cce99f23d
#
_entry.id   a554bdcaa44ab96d01d8365cce99f23d
#
_cell.length_a   1.000
_cell.length_b   1.000
_cell.length_c   1.000
_cell.angle_alpha   90.00
_cell.angle_beta   90.00
_cell.angle_gamma   90.00
#
_symmetry.space_group_name_H-M   'P 1'
#
loop_
_entity.id
_entity.type
_entity.pdbx_description
1 polymer ?
#
loop_
_entity_poly.entity_id
_entity_poly.type
_entity_poly.pdbx_seq_one_letter_code
_entity_poly.pdbx_strand_id
1 'polypeptide(L)'
;MDQNLSQQKWEAKVSTRLEKARPDQIWPFFEDFFGLHKWFPSLVTCHGIHGANGEPGCFRYCSGFGLKNTNESSSSLSWSKERLVALDRVQMTLTYEMVDCNIGFRSYVSTIKLVPRDGGGVVEWCISLDPVPGWKLQDLVAKYQVGLQLMVEKMESAIFESS
;
A
#
# COMPACT_ATOMS: atom_id res chain seq x y z
N MET A 1 -5.39 4.74 -34.49
CA MET A 1 -6.34 4.76 -33.89
C MET A 1 -6.47 3.94 -32.75
N ASP A 2 -6.08 2.79 -32.69
CA ASP A 2 -6.30 1.92 -31.60
C ASP A 2 -5.19 1.88 -30.62
N GLN A 3 -4.47 2.96 -30.57
CA GLN A 3 -3.37 3.04 -29.65
C GLN A 3 -3.80 2.95 -28.21
N ASN A 4 -5.04 3.28 -27.95
CA ASN A 4 -5.52 3.24 -26.58
C ASN A 4 -5.69 1.82 -26.03
N LEU A 5 -5.78 0.86 -26.90
CA LEU A 5 -5.96 -0.51 -26.44
C LEU A 5 -4.72 -1.06 -25.79
N SER A 6 -3.54 -0.61 -26.22
CA SER A 6 -2.30 -1.10 -25.66
C SER A 6 -1.95 -0.41 -24.35
N GLN A 7 -2.73 0.62 -23.98
CA GLN A 7 -2.44 1.40 -22.78
C GLN A 7 -3.47 1.22 -21.70
N GLN A 8 -4.18 0.11 -21.74
CA GLN A 8 -5.18 -0.16 -20.73
C GLN A 8 -4.50 -0.36 -19.39
N LYS A 9 -4.99 0.37 -18.39
CA LYS A 9 -4.40 0.29 -17.06
C LYS A 9 -4.68 -1.04 -16.39
N TRP A 10 -3.75 -1.45 -15.55
CA TRP A 10 -3.97 -2.54 -14.64
C TRP A 10 -4.71 -1.99 -13.43
N GLU A 11 -5.78 -2.67 -13.05
CA GLU A 11 -6.55 -2.29 -11.87
C GLU A 11 -6.85 -3.54 -11.08
N ALA A 12 -6.70 -3.46 -9.78
CA ALA A 12 -6.92 -4.61 -8.92
C ALA A 12 -7.33 -4.17 -7.53
N LYS A 13 -8.00 -5.05 -6.82
CA LYS A 13 -8.34 -4.84 -5.42
C LYS A 13 -8.02 -6.10 -4.64
N VAL A 14 -7.32 -5.92 -3.53
CA VAL A 14 -7.11 -7.00 -2.57
C VAL A 14 -7.79 -6.60 -1.26
N SER A 15 -8.11 -7.58 -0.44
CA SER A 15 -8.77 -7.28 0.82
C SER A 15 -8.43 -8.34 1.85
N THR A 16 -8.59 -7.96 3.12
CA THR A 16 -8.44 -8.92 4.21
C THR A 16 -9.40 -8.54 5.34
N ARG A 17 -9.89 -9.54 6.04
CA ARG A 17 -10.80 -9.32 7.15
C ARG A 17 -10.02 -8.99 8.41
N LEU A 18 -10.64 -8.17 9.25
CA LEU A 18 -10.10 -7.94 10.60
C LEU A 18 -10.63 -9.07 11.47
N GLU A 19 -9.73 -9.82 12.07
CA GLU A 19 -10.08 -10.97 12.88
C GLU A 19 -10.37 -10.58 14.32
N LYS A 20 -9.73 -9.52 14.82
CA LYS A 20 -9.84 -9.13 16.22
C LYS A 20 -10.17 -7.67 16.42
N ALA A 21 -9.69 -6.81 15.55
CA ALA A 21 -9.79 -5.36 15.75
C ALA A 21 -10.98 -4.77 15.01
N ARG A 22 -11.41 -3.60 15.44
CA ARG A 22 -12.38 -2.79 14.71
C ARG A 22 -11.64 -1.89 13.73
N PRO A 23 -12.27 -1.44 12.66
CA PRO A 23 -11.62 -0.51 11.72
C PRO A 23 -11.04 0.73 12.39
N ASP A 24 -11.74 1.30 13.37
CA ASP A 24 -11.26 2.51 14.04
C ASP A 24 -9.99 2.27 14.86
N GLN A 25 -9.72 1.02 15.25
CA GLN A 25 -8.48 0.69 15.95
C GLN A 25 -7.30 0.55 14.98
N ILE A 26 -7.59 0.17 13.74
CA ILE A 26 -6.56 -0.02 12.72
C ILE A 26 -6.23 1.29 12.00
N TRP A 27 -7.24 2.14 11.80
CA TRP A 27 -7.09 3.35 11.01
C TRP A 27 -5.89 4.22 11.39
N PRO A 28 -5.60 4.44 12.70
CA PRO A 28 -4.44 5.28 13.04
C PRO A 28 -3.11 4.78 12.48
N PHE A 29 -2.98 3.48 12.28
CA PHE A 29 -1.74 2.93 11.71
C PHE A 29 -1.57 3.31 10.25
N PHE A 30 -2.67 3.43 9.50
CA PHE A 30 -2.62 3.87 8.11
C PHE A 30 -2.48 5.39 8.03
N GLU A 31 -3.11 6.11 8.94
CA GLU A 31 -2.99 7.56 8.98
C GLU A 31 -1.55 7.99 9.29
N ASP A 32 -0.79 7.17 10.00
CA ASP A 32 0.63 7.34 10.20
C ASP A 32 1.33 6.99 8.88
N PHE A 33 1.20 7.87 7.92
CA PHE A 33 1.64 7.64 6.55
C PHE A 33 3.15 7.39 6.47
N PHE A 34 3.93 8.03 7.34
CA PHE A 34 5.38 7.87 7.36
C PHE A 34 5.83 6.61 8.09
N GLY A 35 4.90 5.87 8.70
CA GLY A 35 5.23 4.70 9.50
C GLY A 35 4.94 3.36 8.85
N LEU A 36 4.75 3.32 7.54
CA LEU A 36 4.32 2.09 6.87
C LEU A 36 5.28 0.92 7.10
N HIS A 37 6.57 1.19 7.25
CA HIS A 37 7.57 0.13 7.45
C HIS A 37 7.38 -0.63 8.76
N LYS A 38 6.63 -0.07 9.71
CA LYS A 38 6.35 -0.77 10.97
C LYS A 38 5.46 -1.99 10.73
N TRP A 39 4.69 -1.95 9.66
CA TRP A 39 3.66 -2.95 9.40
C TRP A 39 3.90 -3.77 8.16
N PHE A 40 4.38 -3.15 7.09
CA PHE A 40 4.58 -3.84 5.82
C PHE A 40 5.92 -4.58 5.88
N PRO A 41 5.90 -5.93 5.92
CA PRO A 41 7.13 -6.68 6.23
C PRO A 41 8.25 -6.52 5.21
N SER A 42 7.89 -6.20 3.96
CA SER A 42 8.89 -6.05 2.91
C SER A 42 9.67 -4.75 2.95
N LEU A 43 9.17 -3.77 3.69
CA LEU A 43 9.83 -2.46 3.75
C LEU A 43 10.88 -2.45 4.85
N VAL A 44 12.08 -2.00 4.47
CA VAL A 44 13.18 -1.85 5.42
C VAL A 44 13.14 -0.46 6.03
N THR A 45 12.87 0.56 5.20
CA THR A 45 12.81 1.94 5.68
C THR A 45 11.58 2.64 5.13
N CYS A 46 11.11 3.62 5.89
CA CYS A 46 10.06 4.53 5.44
C CYS A 46 10.20 5.78 6.28
N HIS A 47 10.24 6.94 5.64
CA HIS A 47 10.33 8.20 6.37
C HIS A 47 9.77 9.34 5.52
N GLY A 48 9.34 10.39 6.19
CA GLY A 48 8.83 11.57 5.50
C GLY A 48 9.94 12.38 4.89
N ILE A 49 9.72 12.89 3.69
CA ILE A 49 10.69 13.74 3.01
C ILE A 49 10.12 15.13 2.72
N HIS A 50 8.82 15.32 2.92
CA HIS A 50 8.20 16.63 2.73
C HIS A 50 6.85 16.64 3.42
N GLY A 51 6.50 17.76 4.03
CA GLY A 51 5.19 17.97 4.62
C GLY A 51 5.01 17.26 5.96
N ALA A 52 3.80 17.37 6.49
CA ALA A 52 3.46 16.80 7.77
C ALA A 52 2.81 15.44 7.61
N ASN A 53 3.17 14.52 8.48
CA ASN A 53 2.67 13.15 8.44
C ASN A 53 1.15 13.11 8.49
N GLY A 54 0.54 12.44 7.50
CA GLY A 54 -0.91 12.29 7.47
C GLY A 54 -1.66 13.46 6.85
N GLU A 55 -0.97 14.49 6.39
CA GLU A 55 -1.62 15.61 5.74
C GLU A 55 -1.49 15.48 4.23
N PRO A 56 -2.57 15.66 3.46
CA PRO A 56 -2.47 15.62 2.00
C PRO A 56 -1.38 16.56 1.50
N GLY A 57 -0.62 16.09 0.54
CA GLY A 57 0.54 16.81 0.04
C GLY A 57 1.85 16.38 0.65
N CYS A 58 1.83 15.57 1.71
CA CYS A 58 3.08 15.07 2.28
C CYS A 58 3.67 13.95 1.41
N PHE A 59 4.98 13.79 1.49
CA PHE A 59 5.70 12.77 0.73
C PHE A 59 6.46 11.87 1.67
N ARG A 60 6.49 10.58 1.34
CA ARG A 60 7.33 9.62 2.06
C ARG A 60 8.26 8.91 1.08
N TYR A 61 9.38 8.43 1.61
CA TYR A 61 10.32 7.58 0.87
C TYR A 61 10.25 6.19 1.51
N CYS A 62 10.10 5.18 0.68
CA CYS A 62 10.04 3.79 1.14
C CYS A 62 11.08 2.97 0.40
N SER A 63 11.72 2.03 1.09
CA SER A 63 12.62 1.09 0.42
C SER A 63 12.55 -0.27 1.08
N GLY A 64 12.79 -1.30 0.29
CA GLY A 64 12.75 -2.67 0.75
C GLY A 64 12.97 -3.63 -0.38
N PHE A 65 12.61 -4.90 -0.14
CA PHE A 65 12.86 -5.97 -1.11
C PHE A 65 11.60 -6.56 -1.72
N GLY A 66 10.44 -6.17 -1.25
CA GLY A 66 9.21 -6.91 -1.49
C GLY A 66 8.65 -6.85 -2.90
N LEU A 67 8.94 -5.81 -3.66
CA LEU A 67 8.34 -5.64 -4.98
C LEU A 67 9.35 -5.76 -6.11
N LYS A 68 10.45 -6.48 -5.88
CA LYS A 68 11.41 -6.68 -6.94
C LYS A 68 10.96 -7.80 -7.87
N ASN A 69 11.30 -7.63 -9.14
CA ASN A 69 11.13 -8.69 -10.10
C ASN A 69 12.03 -9.87 -9.69
N THR A 70 11.51 -11.08 -9.77
CA THR A 70 12.25 -12.25 -9.33
C THR A 70 13.52 -12.51 -10.12
N ASN A 71 13.63 -11.93 -11.31
CA ASN A 71 14.82 -12.11 -12.14
C ASN A 71 15.93 -11.12 -11.81
N GLU A 72 15.65 -10.19 -10.90
CA GLU A 72 16.63 -9.20 -10.51
C GLU A 72 17.53 -9.73 -9.41
N SER A 73 18.68 -9.11 -9.27
CA SER A 73 19.59 -9.43 -8.19
C SER A 73 18.90 -9.12 -6.85
N SER A 74 18.99 -10.06 -5.92
CA SER A 74 18.37 -9.87 -4.62
C SER A 74 19.11 -8.85 -3.76
N SER A 75 20.28 -8.39 -4.21
CA SER A 75 21.08 -7.48 -3.40
C SER A 75 20.70 -6.01 -3.55
N SER A 76 19.86 -5.66 -4.52
CA SER A 76 19.49 -4.26 -4.69
C SER A 76 18.12 -3.98 -4.12
N LEU A 77 18.00 -2.82 -3.47
CA LEU A 77 16.74 -2.40 -2.86
C LEU A 77 15.81 -1.80 -3.90
N SER A 78 14.53 -2.06 -3.72
CA SER A 78 13.49 -1.33 -4.42
C SER A 78 13.16 -0.09 -3.58
N TRP A 79 12.86 1.01 -4.25
CA TRP A 79 12.48 2.22 -3.54
C TRP A 79 11.37 2.95 -4.28
N SER A 80 10.62 3.73 -3.51
CA SER A 80 9.58 4.57 -4.07
C SER A 80 9.46 5.87 -3.28
N LYS A 81 9.02 6.92 -3.98
CA LYS A 81 8.60 8.17 -3.35
C LYS A 81 7.12 8.31 -3.59
N GLU A 82 6.37 8.51 -2.54
CA GLU A 82 4.92 8.49 -2.58
C GLU A 82 4.32 9.73 -1.94
N ARG A 83 3.30 10.28 -2.58
CA ARG A 83 2.62 11.48 -2.10
C ARG A 83 1.22 11.13 -1.64
N LEU A 84 0.85 11.58 -0.45
CA LEU A 84 -0.51 11.43 0.04
C LEU A 84 -1.39 12.43 -0.71
N VAL A 85 -2.38 11.92 -1.44
CA VAL A 85 -3.25 12.75 -2.26
C VAL A 85 -4.48 13.18 -1.47
N ALA A 86 -5.06 12.27 -0.71
CA ALA A 86 -6.29 12.55 0.03
C ALA A 86 -6.35 11.64 1.25
N LEU A 87 -7.01 12.13 2.29
CA LEU A 87 -7.20 11.35 3.51
C LEU A 87 -8.50 11.81 4.15
N ASP A 88 -9.37 10.84 4.45
CA ASP A 88 -10.67 11.09 5.04
C ASP A 88 -10.81 10.24 6.30
N ARG A 89 -10.75 10.88 7.46
CA ARG A 89 -10.80 10.18 8.75
C ARG A 89 -12.19 9.63 9.05
N VAL A 90 -13.22 10.28 8.55
CA VAL A 90 -14.59 9.83 8.79
C VAL A 90 -14.88 8.56 8.00
N GLN A 91 -14.49 8.56 6.73
CA GLN A 91 -14.68 7.41 5.86
C GLN A 91 -13.57 6.38 6.00
N MET A 92 -12.51 6.71 6.72
CA MET A 92 -11.32 5.85 6.90
C MET A 92 -10.77 5.40 5.55
N THR A 93 -10.47 6.39 4.72
CA THR A 93 -9.99 6.16 3.36
C THR A 93 -8.80 7.08 3.10
N LEU A 94 -7.78 6.56 2.45
CA LEU A 94 -6.68 7.40 1.99
C LEU A 94 -6.25 6.98 0.60
N THR A 95 -5.75 7.96 -0.16
CA THR A 95 -5.25 7.75 -1.51
C THR A 95 -3.86 8.33 -1.61
N TYR A 96 -2.95 7.58 -2.21
CA TYR A 96 -1.61 8.08 -2.47
C TYR A 96 -1.18 7.69 -3.88
N GLU A 97 -0.19 8.43 -4.38
CA GLU A 97 0.37 8.13 -5.69
C GLU A 97 1.88 7.95 -5.56
N MET A 98 2.44 7.13 -6.44
CA MET A 98 3.87 6.92 -6.50
C MET A 98 4.42 7.91 -7.52
N VAL A 99 5.23 8.86 -7.05
CA VAL A 99 5.73 9.91 -7.92
C VAL A 99 7.07 9.55 -8.56
N ASP A 100 7.81 8.62 -7.96
CA ASP A 100 9.08 8.15 -8.50
C ASP A 100 9.41 6.81 -7.88
N CYS A 101 10.14 5.97 -8.62
CA CYS A 101 10.55 4.67 -8.10
C CYS A 101 11.57 4.03 -9.03
N ASN A 102 12.21 2.96 -8.54
CA ASN A 102 13.08 2.15 -9.38
C ASN A 102 12.48 0.77 -9.69
N ILE A 103 11.16 0.64 -9.48
CA ILE A 103 10.47 -0.64 -9.65
C ILE A 103 9.91 -0.81 -11.07
N GLY A 104 9.76 0.30 -11.79
CA GLY A 104 9.16 0.29 -13.11
C GLY A 104 7.67 0.59 -13.11
N PHE A 105 7.11 0.96 -11.96
CA PHE A 105 5.70 1.33 -11.87
C PHE A 105 5.51 2.74 -12.42
N ARG A 106 4.45 2.93 -13.20
CA ARG A 106 4.10 4.23 -13.77
C ARG A 106 2.63 4.49 -13.56
N SER A 107 2.29 5.74 -13.34
CA SER A 107 0.91 6.18 -13.14
C SER A 107 0.23 5.42 -12.00
N TYR A 108 0.99 5.12 -10.96
CA TYR A 108 0.51 4.31 -9.84
C TYR A 108 -0.28 5.16 -8.87
N VAL A 109 -1.51 4.74 -8.62
CA VAL A 109 -2.38 5.34 -7.60
C VAL A 109 -2.95 4.20 -6.76
N SER A 110 -2.99 4.42 -5.46
CA SER A 110 -3.44 3.41 -4.52
C SER A 110 -4.42 4.01 -3.53
N THR A 111 -5.48 3.28 -3.24
CA THR A 111 -6.47 3.71 -2.25
C THR A 111 -6.66 2.59 -1.23
N ILE A 112 -6.57 2.96 0.05
CA ILE A 112 -6.82 2.03 1.15
C ILE A 112 -8.09 2.49 1.83
N LYS A 113 -9.00 1.55 2.09
CA LYS A 113 -10.26 1.84 2.73
C LYS A 113 -10.57 0.80 3.79
N LEU A 114 -10.94 1.27 4.97
CA LEU A 114 -11.36 0.39 6.05
C LEU A 114 -12.88 0.42 6.09
N VAL A 115 -13.50 -0.75 5.96
CA VAL A 115 -14.94 -0.86 5.80
C VAL A 115 -15.52 -1.65 6.98
N PRO A 116 -16.39 -1.04 7.78
CA PRO A 116 -17.06 -1.79 8.85
C PRO A 116 -17.96 -2.87 8.27
N ARG A 117 -17.98 -4.02 8.95
CA ARG A 117 -18.88 -5.13 8.62
C ARG A 117 -19.42 -5.68 9.92
N ASP A 118 -20.49 -6.44 9.84
CA ASP A 118 -21.07 -7.07 11.03
C ASP A 118 -20.01 -7.90 11.72
N GLY A 119 -19.78 -7.59 12.99
CA GLY A 119 -18.81 -8.34 13.79
C GLY A 119 -17.36 -8.00 13.54
N GLY A 120 -17.06 -6.95 12.75
CA GLY A 120 -15.67 -6.59 12.50
C GLY A 120 -15.53 -5.64 11.35
N GLY A 121 -14.63 -5.92 10.42
CA GLY A 121 -14.40 -5.07 9.27
C GLY A 121 -13.49 -5.70 8.24
N VAL A 122 -13.26 -4.94 7.18
CA VAL A 122 -12.43 -5.37 6.06
C VAL A 122 -11.50 -4.21 5.70
N VAL A 123 -10.26 -4.53 5.40
CA VAL A 123 -9.33 -3.56 4.81
C VAL A 123 -9.26 -3.86 3.32
N GLU A 124 -9.55 -2.84 2.51
CA GLU A 124 -9.49 -2.96 1.05
C GLU A 124 -8.35 -2.12 0.53
N TRP A 125 -7.61 -2.64 -0.43
CA TRP A 125 -6.49 -1.95 -1.04
C TRP A 125 -6.66 -2.05 -2.55
N CYS A 126 -6.94 -0.90 -3.18
CA CYS A 126 -7.12 -0.84 -4.63
C CYS A 126 -5.89 -0.20 -5.25
N ILE A 127 -5.43 -0.76 -6.36
CA ILE A 127 -4.29 -0.21 -7.08
C ILE A 127 -4.66 -0.01 -8.54
N SER A 128 -4.08 1.02 -9.13
CA SER A 128 -4.21 1.32 -10.55
C SER A 128 -2.84 1.78 -11.04
N LEU A 129 -2.36 1.19 -12.13
CA LEU A 129 -1.06 1.56 -12.68
C LEU A 129 -1.00 1.11 -14.14
N ASP A 130 -0.01 1.64 -14.87
CA ASP A 130 0.25 1.18 -16.22
C ASP A 130 0.81 -0.24 -16.16
N PRO A 131 0.57 -1.06 -17.19
CA PRO A 131 1.17 -2.39 -17.24
C PRO A 131 2.69 -2.31 -17.08
N VAL A 132 3.24 -3.25 -16.31
CA VAL A 132 4.65 -3.23 -15.97
C VAL A 132 5.38 -4.28 -16.78
N PRO A 133 6.36 -3.87 -17.61
CA PRO A 133 7.12 -4.86 -18.40
C PRO A 133 7.76 -5.91 -17.52
N GLY A 134 7.64 -7.16 -17.91
CA GLY A 134 8.25 -8.26 -17.18
C GLY A 134 7.42 -8.80 -16.02
N TRP A 135 6.26 -8.20 -15.75
CA TRP A 135 5.36 -8.64 -14.70
C TRP A 135 4.04 -9.09 -15.27
N LYS A 136 3.37 -9.96 -14.55
CA LYS A 136 1.97 -10.30 -14.81
C LYS A 136 1.13 -9.68 -13.72
N LEU A 137 -0.02 -9.15 -14.08
CA LEU A 137 -0.90 -8.53 -13.10
C LEU A 137 -1.24 -9.48 -11.96
N GLN A 138 -1.53 -10.74 -12.29
CA GLN A 138 -1.90 -11.71 -11.25
C GLN A 138 -0.79 -11.95 -10.24
N ASP A 139 0.47 -11.86 -10.66
CA ASP A 139 1.59 -12.03 -9.73
C ASP A 139 1.72 -10.83 -8.83
N LEU A 140 1.49 -9.64 -9.36
CA LEU A 140 1.51 -8.42 -8.57
C LEU A 140 0.38 -8.44 -7.54
N VAL A 141 -0.81 -8.84 -7.97
CA VAL A 141 -1.96 -8.94 -7.07
C VAL A 141 -1.68 -9.91 -5.94
N ALA A 142 -1.06 -11.05 -6.24
CA ALA A 142 -0.73 -12.03 -5.21
C ALA A 142 0.23 -11.46 -4.16
N LYS A 143 1.21 -10.66 -4.59
CA LYS A 143 2.14 -10.04 -3.65
C LYS A 143 1.43 -9.04 -2.75
N TYR A 144 0.53 -8.25 -3.31
CA TYR A 144 -0.23 -7.28 -2.52
C TYR A 144 -1.16 -7.96 -1.54
N GLN A 145 -1.78 -9.08 -1.96
CA GLN A 145 -2.69 -9.82 -1.08
C GLN A 145 -1.94 -10.35 0.14
N VAL A 146 -0.79 -10.98 -0.08
CA VAL A 146 0.03 -11.50 1.02
C VAL A 146 0.52 -10.36 1.91
N GLY A 147 0.99 -9.27 1.29
CA GLY A 147 1.48 -8.12 2.05
C GLY A 147 0.42 -7.51 2.94
N LEU A 148 -0.80 -7.37 2.40
CA LEU A 148 -1.90 -6.80 3.18
C LEU A 148 -2.26 -7.69 4.36
N GLN A 149 -2.35 -9.00 4.14
CA GLN A 149 -2.67 -9.93 5.21
C GLN A 149 -1.64 -9.87 6.34
N LEU A 150 -0.37 -9.90 5.99
CA LEU A 150 0.70 -9.86 6.99
C LEU A 150 0.71 -8.52 7.74
N MET A 151 0.47 -7.44 7.01
CA MET A 151 0.44 -6.11 7.61
C MET A 151 -0.67 -5.99 8.64
N VAL A 152 -1.87 -6.43 8.29
CA VAL A 152 -3.02 -6.35 9.18
C VAL A 152 -2.84 -7.26 10.38
N GLU A 153 -2.29 -8.46 10.20
CA GLU A 153 -2.00 -9.36 11.31
C GLU A 153 -1.05 -8.69 12.30
N LYS A 154 -0.04 -8.01 11.79
CA LYS A 154 0.93 -7.34 12.64
C LYS A 154 0.29 -6.18 13.39
N MET A 155 -0.58 -5.43 12.72
CA MET A 155 -1.31 -4.34 13.37
C MET A 155 -2.21 -4.86 14.49
N GLU A 156 -2.94 -5.94 14.24
CA GLU A 156 -3.81 -6.52 15.24
C GLU A 156 -3.00 -7.05 16.42
N SER A 157 -1.87 -7.67 16.16
CA SER A 157 -0.99 -8.13 17.22
C SER A 157 -0.51 -6.98 18.10
N ALA A 158 -0.18 -5.86 17.48
CA ALA A 158 0.28 -4.69 18.23
C ALA A 158 -0.80 -4.16 19.17
N ILE A 159 -2.06 -4.22 18.76
CA ILE A 159 -3.17 -3.75 19.58
C ILE A 159 -3.42 -4.69 20.77
N PHE A 160 -3.41 -5.99 20.52
CA PHE A 160 -3.89 -6.94 21.52
C PHE A 160 -2.79 -7.62 22.32
N GLU A 161 -1.56 -7.54 21.89
CA GLU A 161 -0.46 -8.15 22.62
C GLU A 161 0.32 -7.18 23.49
N SER A 162 0.10 -5.89 23.28
CA SER A 162 0.83 -4.88 24.05
C SER A 162 0.16 -4.51 25.36
N SER A 163 -0.97 -5.11 25.66
CA SER A 163 -1.69 -4.79 26.89
C SER A 163 -1.30 -5.70 28.05
#